data_dfd5cdc4aa9f984fd89170113ebdfb5e
#
_entry.id   dfd5cdc4aa9f984fd89170113ebdfb5e
#
_cell.length_a   1.000
_cell.length_b   1.000
_cell.length_c   1.000
_cell.angle_alpha   90.00
_cell.angle_beta   90.00
_cell.angle_gamma   90.00
#
_symmetry.space_group_name_H-M   'P 1'
#
loop_
_entity.id
_entity.type
_entity.pdbx_description
1 polymer ?
#
loop_
_entity_poly.entity_id
_entity_poly.type
_entity_poly.pdbx_seq_one_letter_code
_entity_poly.pdbx_strand_id
1 'polypeptide(L)'
;MLKKQKGITLIALVVTIVVLLILAGVTISLLLDENGIIAKSKDARTETRVSQIEDEVGMWKQHNFINKESNQAQESADTMLERLISKKLLTEDEIDRDQELITIKKKNGTIIREISYSSVTINISKSPATKKAGAVLLKVDSVEGMTIPIITNEEELNNFVNSLSEDQKKEIIRNGYIKFVNKKDPSANCTTFQDVLDLAKEQGAISEATEDAFWTALLSKQGLDEALIEILGTVYFNESTKMIEGYTVTNPANAISNEYIATENGTYTFKIQDIVTGKTYTKKVEVTNVDTSLPAYVPVTSISRGWTYIHMFDASINNYTTFEKAYVILNGEKIELKSSDLNEAQDNKYESVYTVIPNTLSQLVEEGKLTEKPNLFGTTQTFMLVKDEVEYEIQVVITLGKAH
;
A
#
# COMPACT_ATOMS: atom_id res chain seq x y z
N MET A 1 -81.42 -35.72 -26.21
CA MET A 1 -80.46 -36.22 -25.19
C MET A 1 -79.74 -35.06 -24.56
N LEU A 2 -80.16 -34.67 -23.36
CA LEU A 2 -79.45 -33.58 -22.60
C LEU A 2 -78.22 -34.18 -21.93
N LYS A 3 -77.03 -33.72 -22.34
CA LYS A 3 -75.79 -34.07 -21.67
C LYS A 3 -75.81 -33.49 -20.24
N LYS A 4 -75.82 -34.37 -19.22
CA LYS A 4 -75.59 -33.98 -17.82
C LYS A 4 -74.21 -33.30 -17.68
N GLN A 5 -74.20 -32.00 -17.50
CA GLN A 5 -73.02 -31.32 -17.04
C GLN A 5 -72.75 -31.77 -15.59
N LYS A 6 -71.66 -32.46 -15.40
CA LYS A 6 -71.14 -32.75 -14.04
C LYS A 6 -70.61 -31.45 -13.48
N GLY A 7 -71.28 -30.80 -12.57
CA GLY A 7 -70.81 -29.66 -11.85
C GLY A 7 -69.60 -30.05 -10.99
N ILE A 8 -68.59 -29.18 -10.92
CA ILE A 8 -67.46 -29.32 -10.01
C ILE A 8 -68.03 -29.27 -8.59
N THR A 9 -67.76 -30.28 -7.76
CA THR A 9 -68.22 -30.27 -6.36
C THR A 9 -67.55 -29.09 -5.62
N LEU A 10 -68.30 -28.46 -4.67
CA LEU A 10 -67.84 -27.33 -3.89
C LEU A 10 -66.45 -27.62 -3.25
N ILE A 11 -66.29 -28.88 -2.81
CA ILE A 11 -65.01 -29.34 -2.22
C ILE A 11 -63.84 -29.28 -3.23
N ALA A 12 -64.11 -29.75 -4.46
CA ALA A 12 -63.13 -29.72 -5.53
C ALA A 12 -62.69 -28.26 -5.87
N LEU A 13 -63.67 -27.33 -5.90
CA LEU A 13 -63.41 -25.91 -6.13
C LEU A 13 -62.59 -25.31 -5.02
N VAL A 14 -62.94 -25.57 -3.74
CA VAL A 14 -62.17 -25.04 -2.59
C VAL A 14 -60.75 -25.59 -2.57
N VAL A 15 -60.57 -26.90 -2.78
CA VAL A 15 -59.22 -27.51 -2.86
C VAL A 15 -58.40 -26.91 -4.00
N THR A 16 -59.00 -26.68 -5.15
CA THR A 16 -58.29 -26.04 -6.29
C THR A 16 -57.85 -24.62 -5.95
N ILE A 17 -58.71 -23.83 -5.30
CA ILE A 17 -58.38 -22.46 -4.89
C ILE A 17 -57.24 -22.49 -3.85
N VAL A 18 -57.30 -23.36 -2.84
CA VAL A 18 -56.26 -23.48 -1.82
C VAL A 18 -54.92 -23.90 -2.44
N VAL A 19 -54.91 -24.86 -3.34
CA VAL A 19 -53.70 -25.31 -4.05
C VAL A 19 -53.15 -24.17 -4.92
N LEU A 20 -53.99 -23.42 -5.62
CA LEU A 20 -53.55 -22.26 -6.41
C LEU A 20 -52.96 -21.16 -5.53
N LEU A 21 -53.54 -20.88 -4.35
CA LEU A 21 -53.01 -19.88 -3.39
C LEU A 21 -51.68 -20.32 -2.81
N ILE A 22 -51.48 -21.62 -2.48
CA ILE A 22 -50.21 -22.16 -2.00
C ILE A 22 -49.14 -22.04 -3.10
N LEU A 23 -49.48 -22.49 -4.34
CA LEU A 23 -48.57 -22.40 -5.48
C LEU A 23 -48.20 -20.94 -5.79
N ALA A 24 -49.15 -20.00 -5.78
CA ALA A 24 -48.91 -18.58 -5.96
C ALA A 24 -48.02 -18.02 -4.86
N GLY A 25 -48.29 -18.39 -3.59
CA GLY A 25 -47.46 -17.95 -2.45
C GLY A 25 -46.03 -18.45 -2.55
N VAL A 26 -45.81 -19.73 -2.88
CA VAL A 26 -44.45 -20.29 -3.06
C VAL A 26 -43.74 -19.63 -4.26
N THR A 27 -44.47 -19.40 -5.37
CA THR A 27 -43.89 -18.77 -6.56
C THR A 27 -43.50 -17.33 -6.30
N ILE A 28 -44.31 -16.58 -5.56
CA ILE A 28 -44.02 -15.19 -5.16
C ILE A 28 -42.81 -15.14 -4.21
N SER A 29 -42.76 -16.06 -3.23
CA SER A 29 -41.61 -16.16 -2.32
C SER A 29 -40.32 -16.46 -3.07
N LEU A 30 -40.30 -17.45 -3.96
CA LEU A 30 -39.14 -17.79 -4.80
C LEU A 30 -38.66 -16.65 -5.72
N LEU A 31 -39.58 -15.75 -6.08
CA LEU A 31 -39.24 -14.60 -6.93
C LEU A 31 -38.75 -13.37 -6.14
N LEU A 32 -39.33 -13.12 -4.96
CA LEU A 32 -39.18 -11.86 -4.23
C LEU A 32 -38.30 -11.96 -2.99
N ASP A 33 -38.02 -13.15 -2.44
CA ASP A 33 -37.14 -13.33 -1.29
C ASP A 33 -35.71 -12.85 -1.60
N GLU A 34 -34.94 -12.53 -0.57
CA GLU A 34 -33.54 -12.07 -0.68
C GLU A 34 -32.66 -13.06 -1.47
N ASN A 35 -33.03 -14.37 -1.51
CA ASN A 35 -32.38 -15.39 -2.31
C ASN A 35 -33.17 -15.71 -3.62
N GLY A 36 -34.22 -14.94 -3.93
CA GLY A 36 -35.05 -15.12 -5.09
C GLY A 36 -34.37 -14.81 -6.42
N ILE A 37 -34.96 -15.28 -7.52
CA ILE A 37 -34.40 -15.09 -8.87
C ILE A 37 -34.21 -13.60 -9.21
N ILE A 38 -35.12 -12.74 -8.75
CA ILE A 38 -35.03 -11.30 -8.98
C ILE A 38 -33.86 -10.68 -8.21
N ALA A 39 -33.61 -11.10 -6.95
CA ALA A 39 -32.47 -10.65 -6.14
C ALA A 39 -31.16 -11.10 -6.79
N LYS A 40 -31.03 -12.38 -7.15
CA LYS A 40 -29.86 -12.93 -7.85
C LYS A 40 -29.61 -12.25 -9.20
N SER A 41 -30.64 -11.92 -9.95
CA SER A 41 -30.52 -11.19 -11.23
C SER A 41 -30.03 -9.76 -11.02
N LYS A 42 -30.43 -9.09 -9.94
CA LYS A 42 -29.93 -7.74 -9.58
C LYS A 42 -28.47 -7.80 -9.12
N ASP A 43 -28.12 -8.79 -8.29
CA ASP A 43 -26.74 -9.00 -7.85
C ASP A 43 -25.83 -9.30 -9.05
N ALA A 44 -26.25 -10.18 -9.97
CA ALA A 44 -25.48 -10.46 -11.20
C ALA A 44 -25.30 -9.23 -12.10
N ARG A 45 -26.31 -8.35 -12.21
CA ARG A 45 -26.18 -7.08 -12.95
C ARG A 45 -25.21 -6.13 -12.27
N THR A 46 -25.22 -6.08 -10.94
CA THR A 46 -24.32 -5.25 -10.17
C THR A 46 -22.88 -5.74 -10.30
N GLU A 47 -22.65 -7.05 -10.21
CA GLU A 47 -21.32 -7.64 -10.44
C GLU A 47 -20.81 -7.40 -11.86
N THR A 48 -21.67 -7.53 -12.89
CA THR A 48 -21.30 -7.21 -14.27
C THR A 48 -20.92 -5.73 -14.41
N ARG A 49 -21.66 -4.82 -13.77
CA ARG A 49 -21.37 -3.39 -13.76
C ARG A 49 -20.02 -3.11 -13.07
N VAL A 50 -19.77 -3.74 -11.92
CA VAL A 50 -18.50 -3.64 -11.18
C VAL A 50 -17.35 -4.07 -12.08
N SER A 51 -17.43 -5.26 -12.71
CA SER A 51 -16.39 -5.75 -13.62
C SER A 51 -16.12 -4.79 -14.78
N GLN A 52 -17.16 -4.19 -15.36
CA GLN A 52 -17.00 -3.22 -16.44
C GLN A 52 -16.27 -1.94 -15.97
N ILE A 53 -16.53 -1.48 -14.74
CA ILE A 53 -15.82 -0.34 -14.17
C ILE A 53 -14.36 -0.70 -13.90
N GLU A 54 -14.10 -1.87 -13.29
CA GLU A 54 -12.75 -2.37 -13.02
C GLU A 54 -11.93 -2.50 -14.31
N ASP A 55 -12.53 -3.04 -15.39
CA ASP A 55 -11.90 -3.18 -16.70
C ASP A 55 -11.55 -1.81 -17.31
N GLU A 56 -12.47 -0.84 -17.30
CA GLU A 56 -12.22 0.50 -17.83
C GLU A 56 -11.15 1.25 -17.05
N VAL A 57 -11.17 1.18 -15.72
CA VAL A 57 -10.12 1.76 -14.87
C VAL A 57 -8.78 1.08 -15.12
N GLY A 58 -8.76 -0.26 -15.25
CA GLY A 58 -7.56 -1.03 -15.56
C GLY A 58 -6.96 -0.65 -16.91
N MET A 59 -7.79 -0.56 -17.96
CA MET A 59 -7.36 -0.14 -19.31
C MET A 59 -6.83 1.30 -19.31
N TRP A 60 -7.48 2.22 -18.60
CA TRP A 60 -7.04 3.61 -18.48
C TRP A 60 -5.66 3.69 -17.79
N LYS A 61 -5.45 2.98 -16.68
CA LYS A 61 -4.15 2.91 -16.01
C LYS A 61 -3.06 2.36 -16.93
N GLN A 62 -3.34 1.25 -17.61
CA GLN A 62 -2.39 0.63 -18.52
C GLN A 62 -2.05 1.55 -19.72
N HIS A 63 -3.04 2.22 -20.28
CA HIS A 63 -2.85 3.16 -21.37
C HIS A 63 -1.99 4.35 -20.94
N ASN A 64 -2.26 4.92 -19.77
CA ASN A 64 -1.47 6.01 -19.22
C ASN A 64 -0.04 5.59 -18.86
N PHE A 65 0.17 4.36 -18.38
CA PHE A 65 1.50 3.81 -18.18
C PHE A 65 2.28 3.73 -19.50
N ILE A 66 1.68 3.17 -20.57
CA ILE A 66 2.31 3.07 -21.89
C ILE A 66 2.60 4.47 -22.46
N ASN A 67 1.66 5.42 -22.34
CA ASN A 67 1.83 6.78 -22.81
C ASN A 67 2.97 7.51 -22.10
N LYS A 68 3.09 7.31 -20.76
CA LYS A 68 4.19 7.84 -19.97
C LYS A 68 5.55 7.32 -20.46
N GLU A 69 5.68 6.00 -20.65
CA GLU A 69 6.90 5.37 -21.17
C GLU A 69 7.25 5.81 -22.60
N SER A 70 6.24 6.19 -23.39
CA SER A 70 6.37 6.62 -24.78
C SER A 70 6.43 8.15 -24.93
N ASN A 71 6.50 8.92 -23.86
CA ASN A 71 6.45 10.39 -23.85
C ASN A 71 5.20 10.97 -24.57
N GLN A 72 4.07 10.27 -24.48
CA GLN A 72 2.78 10.71 -25.04
C GLN A 72 1.89 11.29 -23.93
N ALA A 73 0.92 12.13 -24.35
CA ALA A 73 -0.05 12.73 -23.42
C ALA A 73 -0.88 11.64 -22.71
N GLN A 74 -0.97 11.74 -21.39
CA GLN A 74 -1.80 10.89 -20.57
C GLN A 74 -3.25 11.38 -20.56
N GLU A 75 -4.21 10.46 -20.51
CA GLU A 75 -5.62 10.79 -20.35
C GLU A 75 -5.90 11.14 -18.88
N SER A 76 -6.60 12.25 -18.60
CA SER A 76 -6.95 12.64 -17.24
C SER A 76 -7.93 11.65 -16.60
N ALA A 77 -7.90 11.53 -15.26
CA ALA A 77 -8.87 10.74 -14.52
C ALA A 77 -10.31 11.25 -14.74
N ASP A 78 -10.50 12.58 -14.81
CA ASP A 78 -11.82 13.15 -15.05
C ASP A 78 -12.40 12.72 -16.40
N THR A 79 -11.59 12.69 -17.47
CA THR A 79 -12.04 12.18 -18.79
C THR A 79 -12.50 10.73 -18.71
N MET A 80 -11.77 9.89 -17.98
CA MET A 80 -12.14 8.49 -17.76
C MET A 80 -13.45 8.38 -16.95
N LEU A 81 -13.59 9.17 -15.86
CA LEU A 81 -14.80 9.18 -15.03
C LEU A 81 -16.03 9.67 -15.81
N GLU A 82 -15.90 10.76 -16.61
CA GLU A 82 -16.97 11.24 -17.48
C GLU A 82 -17.42 10.18 -18.50
N ARG A 83 -16.47 9.42 -19.05
CA ARG A 83 -16.78 8.29 -19.95
C ARG A 83 -17.56 7.20 -19.25
N LEU A 84 -17.23 6.84 -18.00
CA LEU A 84 -17.98 5.88 -17.18
C LEU A 84 -19.40 6.37 -16.87
N ILE A 85 -19.55 7.67 -16.54
CA ILE A 85 -20.85 8.29 -16.27
C ILE A 85 -21.70 8.31 -17.54
N SER A 86 -21.14 8.69 -18.70
CA SER A 86 -21.85 8.71 -19.98
C SER A 86 -22.35 7.33 -20.41
N LYS A 87 -21.60 6.27 -20.09
CA LYS A 87 -21.99 4.87 -20.28
C LYS A 87 -23.03 4.38 -19.23
N LYS A 88 -23.43 5.22 -18.28
CA LYS A 88 -24.31 4.86 -17.14
C LYS A 88 -23.75 3.73 -16.27
N LEU A 89 -22.46 3.57 -16.25
CA LEU A 89 -21.75 2.62 -15.40
C LEU A 89 -21.45 3.23 -14.03
N LEU A 90 -21.46 4.57 -13.88
CA LEU A 90 -21.09 5.28 -12.68
C LEU A 90 -22.01 6.47 -12.46
N THR A 91 -22.22 6.87 -11.22
CA THR A 91 -22.90 8.10 -10.81
C THR A 91 -21.95 8.97 -9.99
N GLU A 92 -22.19 10.29 -9.96
CA GLU A 92 -21.30 11.23 -9.25
C GLU A 92 -21.18 10.96 -7.76
N ASP A 93 -22.24 10.47 -7.12
CA ASP A 93 -22.27 10.14 -5.70
C ASP A 93 -21.47 8.87 -5.33
N GLU A 94 -21.02 8.12 -6.34
CA GLU A 94 -20.14 6.96 -6.17
C GLU A 94 -18.65 7.33 -6.28
N ILE A 95 -18.32 8.58 -6.60
CA ILE A 95 -16.97 9.06 -6.85
C ILE A 95 -16.47 9.92 -5.67
N ASP A 96 -15.38 9.50 -5.08
CA ASP A 96 -14.58 10.33 -4.18
C ASP A 96 -13.32 10.80 -4.91
N ARG A 97 -13.31 12.06 -5.37
CA ARG A 97 -12.20 12.62 -6.14
C ARG A 97 -10.98 12.89 -5.25
N ASP A 98 -11.19 13.17 -3.97
CA ASP A 98 -10.10 13.45 -3.04
C ASP A 98 -9.32 12.17 -2.71
N GLN A 99 -10.03 11.05 -2.59
CA GLN A 99 -9.43 9.74 -2.33
C GLN A 99 -9.10 8.96 -3.61
N GLU A 100 -9.46 9.47 -4.79
CA GLU A 100 -9.37 8.77 -6.08
C GLU A 100 -10.01 7.37 -6.02
N LEU A 101 -11.22 7.31 -5.46
CA LEU A 101 -11.93 6.09 -5.14
C LEU A 101 -13.35 6.09 -5.71
N ILE A 102 -13.74 4.98 -6.32
CA ILE A 102 -15.11 4.68 -6.70
C ILE A 102 -15.69 3.71 -5.69
N THR A 103 -16.82 4.05 -5.06
CA THR A 103 -17.48 3.21 -4.06
C THR A 103 -18.84 2.76 -4.53
N ILE A 104 -19.00 1.50 -4.88
CA ILE A 104 -20.25 0.89 -5.30
C ILE A 104 -20.99 0.34 -4.07
N LYS A 105 -22.25 0.78 -3.88
CA LYS A 105 -23.06 0.42 -2.71
C LYS A 105 -24.37 -0.25 -3.13
N LYS A 106 -24.90 -1.14 -2.28
CA LYS A 106 -26.29 -1.59 -2.35
C LYS A 106 -27.23 -0.45 -1.92
N LYS A 107 -28.52 -0.57 -2.25
CA LYS A 107 -29.54 0.41 -1.83
C LYS A 107 -29.65 0.61 -0.31
N ASN A 108 -29.24 -0.37 0.48
CA ASN A 108 -29.20 -0.30 1.94
C ASN A 108 -27.91 0.34 2.49
N GLY A 109 -27.04 0.87 1.63
CA GLY A 109 -25.77 1.50 2.00
C GLY A 109 -24.59 0.55 2.18
N THR A 110 -24.78 -0.78 2.07
CA THR A 110 -23.69 -1.75 2.16
C THR A 110 -22.74 -1.58 0.98
N ILE A 111 -21.46 -1.42 1.24
CA ILE A 111 -20.41 -1.34 0.21
C ILE A 111 -20.26 -2.73 -0.43
N ILE A 112 -20.34 -2.76 -1.76
CA ILE A 112 -20.11 -3.96 -2.58
C ILE A 112 -18.65 -4.00 -3.01
N ARG A 113 -18.14 -2.86 -3.51
CA ARG A 113 -16.80 -2.74 -4.05
C ARG A 113 -16.25 -1.33 -3.90
N GLU A 114 -14.97 -1.23 -3.59
CA GLU A 114 -14.18 0.00 -3.69
C GLU A 114 -13.13 -0.20 -4.79
N ILE A 115 -13.10 0.69 -5.77
CA ILE A 115 -12.20 0.64 -6.94
C ILE A 115 -11.38 1.92 -6.93
N SER A 116 -10.09 1.82 -6.64
CA SER A 116 -9.19 2.96 -6.73
C SER A 116 -8.80 3.22 -8.18
N TYR A 117 -8.97 4.46 -8.61
CA TYR A 117 -8.42 4.96 -9.87
C TYR A 117 -7.17 5.83 -9.67
N SER A 118 -6.60 5.80 -8.48
CA SER A 118 -5.33 6.45 -8.19
C SER A 118 -4.21 5.91 -9.07
N SER A 119 -3.32 6.80 -9.48
CA SER A 119 -2.03 6.43 -10.08
C SER A 119 -1.08 5.82 -9.04
N VAL A 120 -1.39 5.99 -7.75
CA VAL A 120 -0.60 5.43 -6.64
C VAL A 120 -0.96 3.98 -6.41
N THR A 121 0.04 3.10 -6.46
CA THR A 121 -0.08 1.69 -6.13
C THR A 121 0.56 1.44 -4.77
N ILE A 122 -0.19 0.85 -3.83
CA ILE A 122 0.27 0.53 -2.49
C ILE A 122 0.24 -0.98 -2.34
N ASN A 123 1.41 -1.58 -2.15
CA ASN A 123 1.56 -3.01 -1.92
C ASN A 123 1.76 -3.29 -0.43
N ILE A 124 0.92 -4.15 0.12
CA ILE A 124 0.96 -4.54 1.54
C ILE A 124 1.02 -6.05 1.61
N SER A 125 2.05 -6.58 2.26
CA SER A 125 2.17 -7.99 2.57
C SER A 125 1.54 -8.35 3.92
N LYS A 126 1.23 -9.63 4.07
CA LYS A 126 0.76 -10.26 5.32
C LYS A 126 1.70 -11.41 5.67
N SER A 127 2.20 -11.44 6.88
CA SER A 127 3.01 -12.55 7.38
C SER A 127 2.48 -13.08 8.71
N PRO A 128 2.00 -14.35 8.76
CA PRO A 128 1.80 -15.25 7.64
C PRO A 128 0.60 -14.83 6.74
N ALA A 129 0.71 -15.11 5.43
CA ALA A 129 -0.31 -14.68 4.46
C ALA A 129 -1.66 -15.40 4.63
N THR A 130 -1.63 -16.73 4.83
CA THR A 130 -2.83 -17.59 4.87
C THR A 130 -2.84 -18.59 6.03
N LYS A 131 -1.67 -18.98 6.56
CA LYS A 131 -1.56 -19.89 7.70
C LYS A 131 -2.17 -19.22 8.92
N LYS A 132 -2.94 -19.96 9.72
CA LYS A 132 -3.43 -19.48 11.01
C LYS A 132 -2.27 -19.17 11.96
N ALA A 133 -2.36 -18.02 12.64
CA ALA A 133 -1.37 -17.55 13.61
C ALA A 133 -2.06 -16.71 14.70
N GLY A 134 -1.44 -16.60 15.87
CA GLY A 134 -1.94 -15.76 16.96
C GLY A 134 -1.84 -14.25 16.65
N ALA A 135 -0.97 -13.87 15.72
CA ALA A 135 -0.86 -12.51 15.19
C ALA A 135 -0.38 -12.53 13.74
N VAL A 136 -0.66 -11.47 13.00
CA VAL A 136 -0.28 -11.28 11.59
C VAL A 136 0.40 -9.93 11.43
N LEU A 137 1.64 -9.93 10.90
CA LEU A 137 2.32 -8.70 10.51
C LEU A 137 1.74 -8.21 9.19
N LEU A 138 1.29 -6.97 9.16
CA LEU A 138 0.96 -6.20 7.97
C LEU A 138 2.10 -5.23 7.70
N LYS A 139 2.61 -5.19 6.46
CA LYS A 139 3.73 -4.32 6.09
C LYS A 139 3.47 -3.69 4.74
N VAL A 140 3.64 -2.37 4.66
CA VAL A 140 3.71 -1.66 3.39
C VAL A 140 5.09 -1.92 2.79
N ASP A 141 5.13 -2.72 1.72
CA ASP A 141 6.38 -3.12 1.07
C ASP A 141 6.84 -2.09 0.05
N SER A 142 5.90 -1.53 -0.73
CA SER A 142 6.19 -0.49 -1.70
C SER A 142 5.01 0.44 -1.91
N VAL A 143 5.34 1.67 -2.29
CA VAL A 143 4.38 2.67 -2.76
C VAL A 143 4.94 3.27 -4.05
N GLU A 144 4.21 3.10 -5.14
CA GLU A 144 4.58 3.58 -6.46
C GLU A 144 3.66 4.73 -6.88
N GLY A 145 4.13 5.62 -7.75
CA GLY A 145 3.34 6.73 -8.27
C GLY A 145 3.28 7.97 -7.37
N MET A 146 4.06 8.00 -6.28
CA MET A 146 4.20 9.20 -5.44
C MET A 146 5.03 10.28 -6.15
N THR A 147 4.83 11.53 -5.77
CA THR A 147 5.56 12.67 -6.35
C THR A 147 7.07 12.52 -6.19
N ILE A 148 7.53 12.08 -5.01
CA ILE A 148 8.91 11.69 -4.76
C ILE A 148 8.88 10.26 -4.20
N PRO A 149 9.55 9.28 -4.83
CA PRO A 149 9.71 7.93 -4.27
C PRO A 149 10.66 7.95 -3.07
N ILE A 150 10.79 6.83 -2.37
CA ILE A 150 11.90 6.64 -1.45
C ILE A 150 13.18 6.45 -2.27
N ILE A 151 14.21 7.23 -1.96
CA ILE A 151 15.50 7.20 -2.64
C ILE A 151 16.58 6.88 -1.61
N THR A 152 17.32 5.81 -1.85
CA THR A 152 18.26 5.23 -0.89
C THR A 152 19.72 5.48 -1.23
N ASN A 153 20.01 5.85 -2.48
CA ASN A 153 21.37 6.03 -2.98
C ASN A 153 21.44 7.07 -4.10
N GLU A 154 22.66 7.44 -4.50
CA GLU A 154 22.95 8.47 -5.50
C GLU A 154 22.48 8.06 -6.91
N GLU A 155 22.55 6.76 -7.26
CA GLU A 155 22.09 6.28 -8.55
C GLU A 155 20.59 6.44 -8.70
N GLU A 156 19.82 6.05 -7.70
CA GLU A 156 18.35 6.26 -7.65
C GLU A 156 18.00 7.74 -7.70
N LEU A 157 18.75 8.60 -6.99
CA LEU A 157 18.57 10.04 -7.02
C LEU A 157 18.75 10.60 -8.43
N ASN A 158 19.85 10.24 -9.09
CA ASN A 158 20.13 10.69 -10.45
C ASN A 158 19.09 10.17 -11.45
N ASN A 159 18.68 8.90 -11.35
CA ASN A 159 17.65 8.31 -12.19
C ASN A 159 16.31 9.04 -11.98
N PHE A 160 15.94 9.33 -10.74
CA PHE A 160 14.73 10.09 -10.45
C PHE A 160 14.77 11.49 -11.04
N VAL A 161 15.84 12.27 -10.79
CA VAL A 161 15.99 13.63 -11.33
C VAL A 161 15.93 13.64 -12.87
N ASN A 162 16.59 12.67 -13.53
CA ASN A 162 16.60 12.55 -14.98
C ASN A 162 15.24 12.11 -15.56
N SER A 163 14.39 11.43 -14.78
CA SER A 163 13.06 10.98 -15.22
C SER A 163 12.00 12.08 -15.24
N LEU A 164 12.27 13.23 -14.60
CA LEU A 164 11.30 14.31 -14.44
C LEU A 164 11.37 15.33 -15.59
N SER A 165 10.20 15.81 -16.03
CA SER A 165 10.10 16.99 -16.88
C SER A 165 10.50 18.27 -16.11
N GLU A 166 10.84 19.35 -16.83
CA GLU A 166 11.16 20.64 -16.21
C GLU A 166 10.01 21.15 -15.31
N ASP A 167 8.77 20.97 -15.73
CA ASP A 167 7.60 21.40 -14.96
C ASP A 167 7.46 20.63 -13.66
N GLN A 168 7.70 19.29 -13.69
CA GLN A 168 7.68 18.46 -12.49
C GLN A 168 8.83 18.85 -11.53
N LYS A 169 10.03 19.11 -12.06
CA LYS A 169 11.16 19.62 -11.25
C LYS A 169 10.80 20.92 -10.56
N LYS A 170 10.24 21.88 -11.32
CA LYS A 170 9.78 23.17 -10.79
C LYS A 170 8.70 23.01 -9.72
N GLU A 171 7.77 22.09 -9.90
CA GLU A 171 6.71 21.82 -8.91
C GLU A 171 7.28 21.30 -7.59
N ILE A 172 8.19 20.33 -7.64
CA ILE A 172 8.86 19.80 -6.43
C ILE A 172 9.68 20.88 -5.74
N ILE A 173 10.44 21.68 -6.50
CA ILE A 173 11.23 22.79 -5.98
C ILE A 173 10.31 23.83 -5.32
N ARG A 174 9.22 24.25 -5.99
CA ARG A 174 8.24 25.20 -5.47
C ARG A 174 7.70 24.77 -4.09
N ASN A 175 7.20 23.55 -4.00
CA ASN A 175 6.65 22.99 -2.76
C ASN A 175 7.75 22.77 -1.71
N GLY A 176 8.95 22.40 -2.14
CA GLY A 176 10.11 22.24 -1.28
C GLY A 176 10.58 23.57 -0.67
N TYR A 177 10.57 24.67 -1.41
CA TYR A 177 10.96 25.98 -0.90
C TYR A 177 10.07 26.50 0.23
N ILE A 178 8.76 26.22 0.19
CA ILE A 178 7.86 26.55 1.30
C ILE A 178 8.36 25.92 2.60
N LYS A 179 8.70 24.63 2.54
CA LYS A 179 9.23 23.89 3.70
C LYS A 179 10.64 24.32 4.07
N PHE A 180 11.49 24.61 3.07
CA PHE A 180 12.85 25.06 3.25
C PHE A 180 12.91 26.38 4.03
N VAL A 181 12.10 27.36 3.63
CA VAL A 181 12.00 28.66 4.31
C VAL A 181 11.56 28.49 5.75
N ASN A 182 10.47 27.76 5.99
CA ASN A 182 9.98 27.50 7.34
C ASN A 182 10.95 26.69 8.21
N LYS A 183 11.75 25.82 7.61
CA LYS A 183 12.83 25.10 8.32
C LYS A 183 13.96 26.01 8.73
N LYS A 184 14.30 27.01 7.89
CA LYS A 184 15.35 27.99 8.15
C LYS A 184 14.90 29.07 9.11
N ASP A 185 13.67 29.56 8.93
CA ASP A 185 13.04 30.57 9.77
C ASP A 185 11.60 30.16 10.10
N PRO A 186 11.37 29.50 11.24
CA PRO A 186 10.03 29.10 11.67
C PRO A 186 9.07 30.27 11.84
N SER A 187 9.56 31.52 12.00
CA SER A 187 8.69 32.70 12.11
C SER A 187 8.14 33.17 10.77
N ALA A 188 8.72 32.75 9.64
CA ALA A 188 8.23 33.07 8.30
C ALA A 188 6.82 32.53 8.04
N ASN A 189 6.51 31.35 8.59
CA ASN A 189 5.18 30.72 8.53
C ASN A 189 4.54 30.72 7.13
N CYS A 190 5.37 30.48 6.08
CA CYS A 190 4.91 30.41 4.70
C CYS A 190 3.97 29.21 4.52
N THR A 191 2.80 29.42 3.92
CA THR A 191 1.81 28.38 3.63
C THR A 191 1.65 28.15 2.12
N THR A 192 1.99 29.17 1.34
CA THR A 192 1.92 29.16 -0.12
C THR A 192 3.29 29.53 -0.72
N PHE A 193 3.47 29.24 -2.00
CA PHE A 193 4.66 29.70 -2.71
C PHE A 193 4.68 31.23 -2.89
N GLN A 194 3.52 31.88 -2.92
CA GLN A 194 3.44 33.33 -2.94
C GLN A 194 4.05 33.96 -1.68
N ASP A 195 3.83 33.36 -0.51
CA ASP A 195 4.44 33.83 0.75
C ASP A 195 5.98 33.78 0.66
N VAL A 196 6.51 32.75 0.00
CA VAL A 196 7.98 32.65 -0.27
C VAL A 196 8.47 33.74 -1.20
N LEU A 197 7.70 34.05 -2.26
CA LEU A 197 8.04 35.11 -3.22
C LEU A 197 8.02 36.49 -2.55
N ASP A 198 7.00 36.75 -1.73
CA ASP A 198 6.88 38.01 -1.01
C ASP A 198 8.04 38.20 -0.03
N LEU A 199 8.39 37.17 0.71
CA LEU A 199 9.54 37.18 1.62
C LEU A 199 10.86 37.34 0.87
N ALA A 200 11.07 36.65 -0.24
CA ALA A 200 12.26 36.77 -1.06
C ALA A 200 12.45 38.18 -1.63
N LYS A 201 11.37 38.85 -2.00
CA LYS A 201 11.37 40.26 -2.43
C LYS A 201 11.70 41.18 -1.25
N GLU A 202 11.08 40.98 -0.10
CA GLU A 202 11.33 41.76 1.11
C GLU A 202 12.79 41.70 1.52
N GLN A 203 13.40 40.50 1.41
CA GLN A 203 14.83 40.27 1.69
C GLN A 203 15.76 40.74 0.58
N GLY A 204 15.23 41.24 -0.55
CA GLY A 204 16.02 41.68 -1.70
C GLY A 204 16.67 40.56 -2.51
N ALA A 205 16.22 39.33 -2.32
CA ALA A 205 16.71 38.18 -3.07
C ALA A 205 16.19 38.15 -4.52
N ILE A 206 15.00 38.72 -4.75
CA ILE A 206 14.38 38.94 -6.07
C ILE A 206 13.85 40.37 -6.17
N SER A 207 13.77 40.90 -7.39
CA SER A 207 13.30 42.27 -7.64
C SER A 207 11.79 42.43 -7.52
N GLU A 208 11.05 41.38 -7.89
CA GLU A 208 9.59 41.34 -7.90
C GLU A 208 9.11 40.03 -7.30
N ALA A 209 7.97 40.03 -6.59
CA ALA A 209 7.40 38.83 -6.01
C ALA A 209 6.64 38.01 -7.07
N THR A 210 7.36 37.56 -8.09
CA THR A 210 6.84 36.75 -9.19
C THR A 210 7.66 35.49 -9.39
N GLU A 211 7.01 34.43 -9.91
CA GLU A 211 7.71 33.19 -10.23
C GLU A 211 8.83 33.39 -11.24
N ASP A 212 8.65 34.23 -12.24
CA ASP A 212 9.68 34.51 -13.25
C ASP A 212 10.94 35.14 -12.63
N ALA A 213 10.77 36.08 -11.71
CA ALA A 213 11.89 36.69 -11.00
C ALA A 213 12.60 35.63 -10.11
N PHE A 214 11.85 34.77 -9.44
CA PHE A 214 12.39 33.67 -8.65
C PHE A 214 13.19 32.69 -9.51
N TRP A 215 12.59 32.18 -10.61
CA TRP A 215 13.30 31.23 -11.48
C TRP A 215 14.54 31.86 -12.12
N THR A 216 14.45 33.13 -12.54
CA THR A 216 15.60 33.85 -13.09
C THR A 216 16.71 33.94 -12.05
N ALA A 217 16.41 34.31 -10.81
CA ALA A 217 17.38 34.41 -9.74
C ALA A 217 17.98 33.05 -9.35
N LEU A 218 17.16 32.00 -9.26
CA LEU A 218 17.60 30.64 -8.94
C LEU A 218 18.53 30.10 -10.03
N LEU A 219 18.08 30.12 -11.28
CA LEU A 219 18.78 29.56 -12.44
C LEU A 219 20.02 30.37 -12.85
N SER A 220 20.17 31.61 -12.35
CA SER A 220 21.42 32.37 -12.50
C SER A 220 22.52 31.87 -11.59
N LYS A 221 22.18 31.14 -10.53
CA LYS A 221 23.13 30.63 -9.51
C LYS A 221 23.49 29.17 -9.72
N GLN A 222 22.54 28.37 -10.15
CA GLN A 222 22.69 26.92 -10.32
C GLN A 222 21.70 26.39 -11.35
N GLY A 223 21.94 25.20 -11.91
CA GLY A 223 21.01 24.54 -12.82
C GLY A 223 19.75 24.05 -12.11
N LEU A 224 18.73 23.69 -12.89
CA LEU A 224 17.46 23.21 -12.35
C LEU A 224 17.63 21.88 -11.60
N ASP A 225 18.50 21.01 -12.11
CA ASP A 225 18.77 19.70 -11.51
C ASP A 225 19.51 19.83 -10.18
N GLU A 226 20.50 20.71 -10.12
CA GLU A 226 21.24 21.01 -8.87
C GLU A 226 20.31 21.62 -7.82
N ALA A 227 19.41 22.54 -8.22
CA ALA A 227 18.42 23.12 -7.32
C ALA A 227 17.45 22.06 -6.77
N LEU A 228 17.01 21.11 -7.62
CA LEU A 228 16.18 19.99 -7.19
C LEU A 228 16.91 19.08 -6.22
N ILE A 229 18.15 18.69 -6.53
CA ILE A 229 18.99 17.85 -5.66
C ILE A 229 19.20 18.51 -4.29
N GLU A 230 19.44 19.81 -4.26
CA GLU A 230 19.58 20.57 -3.01
C GLU A 230 18.31 20.53 -2.17
N ILE A 231 17.14 20.73 -2.79
CA ILE A 231 15.83 20.65 -2.10
C ILE A 231 15.55 19.23 -1.61
N LEU A 232 15.80 18.21 -2.43
CA LEU A 232 15.62 16.81 -2.05
C LEU A 232 16.48 16.45 -0.83
N GLY A 233 17.77 16.84 -0.83
CA GLY A 233 18.70 16.56 0.25
C GLY A 233 18.49 17.40 1.51
N THR A 234 17.84 18.57 1.39
CA THR A 234 17.67 19.48 2.55
C THR A 234 16.29 19.32 3.20
N VAL A 235 15.24 19.15 2.39
CA VAL A 235 13.85 19.17 2.84
C VAL A 235 13.28 17.77 3.06
N TYR A 236 13.59 16.86 2.16
CA TYR A 236 13.00 15.51 2.13
C TYR A 236 13.96 14.43 2.67
N PHE A 237 15.20 14.78 3.01
CA PHE A 237 16.13 13.84 3.61
C PHE A 237 15.80 13.59 5.08
N ASN A 238 15.63 12.31 5.41
CA ASN A 238 15.39 11.85 6.77
C ASN A 238 16.70 11.39 7.40
N GLU A 239 17.14 12.10 8.45
CA GLU A 239 18.40 11.83 9.15
C GLU A 239 18.42 10.47 9.87
N SER A 240 17.24 9.94 10.25
CA SER A 240 17.13 8.66 10.96
C SER A 240 17.27 7.48 10.02
N THR A 241 16.60 7.53 8.86
CA THR A 241 16.64 6.46 7.85
C THR A 241 17.79 6.61 6.87
N LYS A 242 18.37 7.84 6.76
CA LYS A 242 19.38 8.21 5.75
C LYS A 242 18.88 8.10 4.31
N MET A 243 17.60 8.30 4.11
CA MET A 243 16.91 8.23 2.82
C MET A 243 16.19 9.55 2.51
N ILE A 244 15.93 9.79 1.22
CA ILE A 244 14.99 10.82 0.81
C ILE A 244 13.60 10.17 0.82
N GLU A 245 12.69 10.76 1.59
CA GLU A 245 11.34 10.24 1.78
C GLU A 245 10.31 11.27 1.30
N GLY A 246 9.60 10.95 0.22
CA GLY A 246 8.57 11.82 -0.36
C GLY A 246 7.17 11.57 0.20
N TYR A 247 7.01 10.58 1.08
CA TYR A 247 5.72 10.25 1.69
C TYR A 247 5.90 9.71 3.10
N THR A 248 4.82 9.74 3.87
CA THR A 248 4.73 9.11 5.19
C THR A 248 3.66 8.03 5.18
N VAL A 249 3.92 6.95 5.90
CA VAL A 249 2.94 5.88 6.13
C VAL A 249 2.42 5.99 7.54
N THR A 250 1.09 6.06 7.69
CA THR A 250 0.40 5.97 8.97
C THR A 250 -0.31 4.64 9.05
N ASN A 251 0.03 3.82 10.03
CA ASN A 251 -0.52 2.50 10.23
C ASN A 251 -1.94 2.54 10.87
N PRO A 252 -2.66 1.41 10.97
CA PRO A 252 -4.00 1.35 11.55
C PRO A 252 -4.13 1.87 13.01
N ALA A 253 -3.04 1.90 13.77
CA ALA A 253 -3.00 2.49 15.12
C ALA A 253 -2.74 4.02 15.12
N ASN A 254 -2.76 4.67 13.96
CA ASN A 254 -2.40 6.08 13.74
C ASN A 254 -0.95 6.44 14.14
N ALA A 255 -0.04 5.47 14.14
CA ALA A 255 1.40 5.70 14.29
C ALA A 255 2.09 5.84 12.93
N ILE A 256 3.15 6.64 12.85
CA ILE A 256 4.01 6.71 11.65
C ILE A 256 4.86 5.45 11.62
N SER A 257 4.44 4.48 10.81
CA SER A 257 5.11 3.19 10.61
C SER A 257 4.56 2.51 9.37
N ASN A 258 5.41 1.83 8.63
CA ASN A 258 5.00 0.95 7.53
C ASN A 258 4.57 -0.46 7.99
N GLU A 259 4.63 -0.73 9.29
CA GLU A 259 4.27 -2.02 9.89
C GLU A 259 3.13 -1.89 10.91
N TYR A 260 2.31 -2.92 11.00
CA TYR A 260 1.26 -3.08 12.00
C TYR A 260 1.03 -4.55 12.30
N ILE A 261 0.90 -4.90 13.58
CA ILE A 261 0.62 -6.26 14.01
C ILE A 261 -0.87 -6.39 14.33
N ALA A 262 -1.57 -7.19 13.54
CA ALA A 262 -2.99 -7.52 13.74
C ALA A 262 -3.09 -8.73 14.67
N THR A 263 -3.78 -8.58 15.79
CA THR A 263 -4.07 -9.64 16.78
C THR A 263 -5.49 -10.15 16.72
N GLU A 264 -6.30 -9.60 15.81
CA GLU A 264 -7.70 -9.97 15.57
C GLU A 264 -7.99 -10.00 14.07
N ASN A 265 -9.03 -10.75 13.68
CA ASN A 265 -9.53 -10.71 12.32
C ASN A 265 -10.29 -9.40 12.08
N GLY A 266 -10.11 -8.80 10.90
CA GLY A 266 -10.75 -7.53 10.58
C GLY A 266 -10.14 -6.84 9.37
N THR A 267 -10.63 -5.62 9.09
CA THR A 267 -10.11 -4.77 8.03
C THR A 267 -9.25 -3.66 8.63
N TYR A 268 -8.02 -3.57 8.18
CA TYR A 268 -7.02 -2.62 8.64
C TYR A 268 -6.72 -1.60 7.55
N THR A 269 -6.65 -0.32 7.91
CA THR A 269 -6.45 0.76 6.95
C THR A 269 -5.11 1.45 7.19
N PHE A 270 -4.26 1.44 6.17
CA PHE A 270 -3.06 2.28 6.12
C PHE A 270 -3.37 3.58 5.37
N LYS A 271 -2.76 4.68 5.81
CA LYS A 271 -2.81 5.99 5.15
C LYS A 271 -1.43 6.37 4.70
N ILE A 272 -1.29 6.77 3.45
CA ILE A 272 -0.03 7.18 2.85
C ILE A 272 -0.20 8.64 2.41
N GLN A 273 0.56 9.55 3.01
CA GLN A 273 0.51 10.97 2.68
C GLN A 273 1.71 11.36 1.83
N ASP A 274 1.45 11.89 0.65
CA ASP A 274 2.44 12.56 -0.18
C ASP A 274 2.86 13.87 0.52
N ILE A 275 4.15 13.99 0.84
CA ILE A 275 4.67 15.15 1.57
C ILE A 275 4.72 16.39 0.68
N VAL A 276 4.83 16.23 -0.64
CA VAL A 276 4.90 17.35 -1.59
C VAL A 276 3.53 17.99 -1.73
N THR A 277 2.52 17.20 -2.04
CA THR A 277 1.16 17.68 -2.35
C THR A 277 0.24 17.73 -1.12
N GLY A 278 0.60 17.04 -0.03
CA GLY A 278 -0.24 16.86 1.14
C GLY A 278 -1.40 15.87 0.94
N LYS A 279 -1.56 15.31 -0.27
CA LYS A 279 -2.62 14.36 -0.59
C LYS A 279 -2.43 13.05 0.16
N THR A 280 -3.53 12.49 0.66
CA THR A 280 -3.53 11.25 1.42
C THR A 280 -4.24 10.16 0.64
N TYR A 281 -3.59 9.01 0.52
CA TYR A 281 -4.12 7.79 -0.09
C TYR A 281 -4.38 6.76 0.99
N THR A 282 -5.36 5.88 0.80
CA THR A 282 -5.69 4.84 1.75
C THR A 282 -5.63 3.46 1.11
N LYS A 283 -5.16 2.46 1.88
CA LYS A 283 -5.20 1.05 1.49
C LYS A 283 -5.76 0.22 2.62
N LYS A 284 -6.81 -0.54 2.32
CA LYS A 284 -7.43 -1.48 3.24
C LYS A 284 -6.87 -2.89 3.01
N VAL A 285 -6.62 -3.60 4.09
CA VAL A 285 -6.15 -4.99 4.11
C VAL A 285 -7.07 -5.79 5.01
N GLU A 286 -7.60 -6.88 4.48
CA GLU A 286 -8.40 -7.82 5.25
C GLU A 286 -7.51 -8.92 5.86
N VAL A 287 -7.68 -9.17 7.16
CA VAL A 287 -7.05 -10.25 7.92
C VAL A 287 -8.14 -11.20 8.38
N THR A 288 -8.02 -12.48 8.05
CA THR A 288 -9.01 -13.52 8.34
C THR A 288 -8.39 -14.78 8.95
N ASN A 289 -7.08 -14.77 9.15
CA ASN A 289 -6.28 -15.93 9.57
C ASN A 289 -5.70 -15.81 10.97
N VAL A 290 -6.14 -14.84 11.78
CA VAL A 290 -5.79 -14.77 13.19
C VAL A 290 -6.60 -15.81 13.97
N ASP A 291 -5.90 -16.59 14.81
CA ASP A 291 -6.46 -17.55 15.73
C ASP A 291 -5.88 -17.25 17.14
N THR A 292 -6.69 -16.63 17.98
CA THR A 292 -6.29 -16.16 19.31
C THR A 292 -5.96 -17.29 20.29
N SER A 293 -6.18 -18.55 19.93
CA SER A 293 -5.74 -19.71 20.70
C SER A 293 -4.26 -20.07 20.48
N LEU A 294 -3.62 -19.47 19.46
CA LEU A 294 -2.22 -19.66 19.13
C LEU A 294 -1.35 -18.55 19.75
N PRO A 295 -0.05 -18.82 20.03
CA PRO A 295 0.88 -17.78 20.47
C PRO A 295 0.95 -16.62 19.49
N ALA A 296 0.96 -15.39 20.01
CA ALA A 296 0.94 -14.17 19.21
C ALA A 296 2.36 -13.71 18.81
N TYR A 297 3.22 -14.64 18.38
CA TYR A 297 4.58 -14.34 17.94
C TYR A 297 4.60 -13.91 16.46
N VAL A 298 5.37 -12.85 16.18
CA VAL A 298 5.55 -12.30 14.82
C VAL A 298 7.00 -11.89 14.64
N PRO A 299 7.69 -12.33 13.58
CA PRO A 299 8.99 -11.77 13.25
C PRO A 299 8.81 -10.35 12.70
N VAL A 300 9.61 -9.41 13.21
CA VAL A 300 9.61 -7.99 12.80
C VAL A 300 11.01 -7.54 12.45
N THR A 301 11.12 -6.46 11.68
CA THR A 301 12.42 -5.87 11.32
C THR A 301 12.71 -4.62 12.15
N SER A 302 13.99 -4.38 12.40
CA SER A 302 14.49 -3.10 12.86
C SER A 302 15.72 -2.69 12.06
N ILE A 303 15.99 -1.37 11.99
CA ILE A 303 17.18 -0.84 11.35
C ILE A 303 18.01 -0.16 12.43
N SER A 304 19.27 -0.59 12.55
CA SER A 304 20.24 0.06 13.43
C SER A 304 21.53 0.31 12.67
N ARG A 305 22.01 1.57 12.67
CA ARG A 305 23.21 2.01 11.95
C ARG A 305 23.23 1.61 10.46
N GLY A 306 22.04 1.58 9.83
CA GLY A 306 21.87 1.20 8.44
C GLY A 306 21.83 -0.32 8.17
N TRP A 307 21.94 -1.15 9.19
CA TRP A 307 21.81 -2.60 9.09
C TRP A 307 20.42 -3.05 9.49
N THR A 308 19.84 -3.97 8.72
CA THR A 308 18.57 -4.60 9.06
C THR A 308 18.77 -5.79 9.99
N TYR A 309 17.96 -5.85 11.04
CA TYR A 309 17.89 -6.96 12.00
C TYR A 309 16.48 -7.54 11.99
N ILE A 310 16.37 -8.83 12.30
CA ILE A 310 15.09 -9.51 12.50
C ILE A 310 14.99 -9.92 13.96
N HIS A 311 13.87 -9.61 14.59
CA HIS A 311 13.54 -9.96 15.96
C HIS A 311 12.27 -10.78 16.01
N MET A 312 12.08 -11.57 17.06
CA MET A 312 10.79 -12.12 17.39
C MET A 312 10.06 -11.15 18.32
N PHE A 313 8.83 -10.79 17.96
CA PHE A 313 7.97 -9.94 18.76
C PHE A 313 6.79 -10.76 19.31
N ASP A 314 6.48 -10.58 20.59
CA ASP A 314 5.32 -11.15 21.24
C ASP A 314 4.24 -10.07 21.39
N ALA A 315 3.22 -10.15 20.54
CA ALA A 315 2.14 -9.16 20.53
C ALA A 315 1.25 -9.21 21.79
N SER A 316 1.26 -10.33 22.53
CA SER A 316 0.48 -10.48 23.77
C SER A 316 1.01 -9.62 24.92
N ILE A 317 2.34 -9.41 24.95
CA ILE A 317 3.02 -8.59 25.95
C ILE A 317 3.59 -7.30 25.37
N ASN A 318 3.40 -7.07 24.08
CA ASN A 318 3.89 -5.89 23.32
C ASN A 318 5.40 -5.67 23.50
N ASN A 319 6.20 -6.73 23.38
CA ASN A 319 7.65 -6.68 23.58
C ASN A 319 8.40 -7.72 22.73
N TYR A 320 9.70 -7.51 22.54
CA TYR A 320 10.57 -8.50 21.93
C TYR A 320 10.72 -9.73 22.84
N THR A 321 10.88 -10.87 22.20
CA THR A 321 11.13 -12.16 22.88
C THR A 321 12.25 -12.89 22.14
N THR A 322 12.86 -13.87 22.79
CA THR A 322 13.91 -14.71 22.21
C THR A 322 13.34 -15.81 21.33
N PHE A 323 14.19 -16.38 20.48
CA PHE A 323 13.90 -17.55 19.65
C PHE A 323 15.06 -18.56 19.72
N GLU A 324 14.85 -19.81 19.26
CA GLU A 324 15.82 -20.89 19.41
C GLU A 324 16.73 -21.05 18.19
N LYS A 325 16.19 -20.84 16.98
CA LYS A 325 16.89 -21.04 15.70
C LYS A 325 16.44 -20.06 14.66
N ALA A 326 17.31 -19.82 13.68
CA ALA A 326 16.96 -19.05 12.49
C ALA A 326 17.45 -19.75 11.22
N TYR A 327 16.72 -19.57 10.15
CA TYR A 327 17.02 -20.08 8.82
C TYR A 327 16.88 -18.97 7.78
N VAL A 328 17.56 -19.14 6.65
CA VAL A 328 17.37 -18.36 5.43
C VAL A 328 17.02 -19.29 4.29
N ILE A 329 16.18 -18.83 3.36
CA ILE A 329 15.92 -19.54 2.10
C ILE A 329 16.84 -18.95 1.04
N LEU A 330 17.83 -19.73 0.59
CA LEU A 330 18.72 -19.35 -0.50
C LEU A 330 18.57 -20.36 -1.65
N ASN A 331 18.30 -19.86 -2.86
CA ASN A 331 18.08 -20.69 -4.05
C ASN A 331 17.01 -21.79 -3.83
N GLY A 332 16.02 -21.55 -2.99
CA GLY A 332 14.95 -22.49 -2.63
C GLY A 332 15.33 -23.51 -1.55
N GLU A 333 16.56 -23.50 -1.04
CA GLU A 333 17.00 -24.34 0.06
C GLU A 333 16.90 -23.63 1.41
N LYS A 334 16.41 -24.34 2.42
CA LYS A 334 16.34 -23.88 3.80
C LYS A 334 17.67 -24.16 4.52
N ILE A 335 18.36 -23.11 4.89
CA ILE A 335 19.70 -23.15 5.48
C ILE A 335 19.66 -22.61 6.89
N GLU A 336 20.10 -23.39 7.87
CA GLU A 336 20.24 -22.95 9.26
C GLU A 336 21.37 -21.92 9.38
N LEU A 337 21.10 -20.81 10.07
CA LEU A 337 22.08 -19.76 10.30
C LEU A 337 23.07 -20.17 11.39
N LYS A 338 24.33 -19.79 11.21
CA LYS A 338 25.35 -19.93 12.26
C LYS A 338 25.03 -19.01 13.43
N SER A 339 25.32 -19.47 14.64
CA SER A 339 25.21 -18.66 15.85
C SER A 339 26.00 -17.34 15.80
N SER A 340 27.10 -17.31 15.03
CA SER A 340 27.90 -16.10 14.80
C SER A 340 27.23 -15.03 13.91
N ASP A 341 26.11 -15.40 13.23
CA ASP A 341 25.24 -14.45 12.51
C ASP A 341 23.99 -14.07 13.32
N LEU A 342 23.94 -14.48 14.58
CA LEU A 342 22.84 -14.23 15.51
C LEU A 342 23.34 -13.47 16.74
N ASN A 343 22.51 -12.63 17.33
CA ASN A 343 22.78 -12.04 18.63
C ASN A 343 22.34 -12.99 19.72
N GLU A 344 23.30 -13.52 20.48
CA GLU A 344 23.06 -14.48 21.54
C GLU A 344 22.44 -13.81 22.78
N ALA A 345 21.41 -14.44 23.33
CA ALA A 345 20.85 -14.15 24.64
C ALA A 345 21.36 -15.19 25.66
N GLN A 346 20.63 -15.39 26.74
CA GLN A 346 20.93 -16.48 27.71
C GLN A 346 20.32 -17.82 27.24
N ASP A 347 20.87 -18.91 27.73
CA ASP A 347 20.33 -20.28 27.57
C ASP A 347 20.20 -20.77 26.11
N ASN A 348 21.21 -20.50 25.27
CA ASN A 348 21.24 -20.86 23.85
C ASN A 348 20.03 -20.31 23.04
N LYS A 349 19.51 -19.16 23.44
CA LYS A 349 18.48 -18.40 22.71
C LYS A 349 19.07 -17.16 22.08
N TYR A 350 18.36 -16.61 21.10
CA TYR A 350 18.82 -15.46 20.33
C TYR A 350 17.82 -14.31 20.40
N GLU A 351 18.32 -13.08 20.42
CA GLU A 351 17.52 -11.85 20.44
C GLU A 351 17.22 -11.33 19.04
N SER A 352 18.17 -11.51 18.11
CA SER A 352 18.00 -11.02 16.74
C SER A 352 18.90 -11.76 15.74
N VAL A 353 18.53 -11.64 14.47
CA VAL A 353 19.30 -12.10 13.31
C VAL A 353 19.92 -10.91 12.63
N TYR A 354 21.21 -10.98 12.28
CA TYR A 354 21.81 -10.11 11.27
C TYR A 354 21.35 -10.57 9.89
N THR A 355 20.72 -9.70 9.09
CA THR A 355 20.28 -10.08 7.75
C THR A 355 21.43 -10.26 6.77
N VAL A 356 22.57 -9.62 7.05
CA VAL A 356 23.84 -9.92 6.38
C VAL A 356 24.49 -11.07 7.14
N ILE A 357 24.49 -12.25 6.53
CA ILE A 357 24.88 -13.54 7.15
C ILE A 357 26.26 -14.02 6.65
N PRO A 358 27.36 -13.27 6.91
CA PRO A 358 28.66 -13.53 6.30
C PRO A 358 29.26 -14.87 6.73
N ASN A 359 29.01 -15.31 7.95
CA ASN A 359 29.57 -16.54 8.50
C ASN A 359 28.84 -17.78 7.91
N THR A 360 27.53 -17.70 7.78
CA THR A 360 26.74 -18.75 7.11
C THR A 360 27.15 -18.85 5.63
N LEU A 361 27.26 -17.73 4.91
CA LEU A 361 27.71 -17.74 3.51
C LEU A 361 29.13 -18.27 3.36
N SER A 362 30.05 -17.95 4.28
CA SER A 362 31.43 -18.53 4.25
C SER A 362 31.40 -20.03 4.38
N GLN A 363 30.62 -20.57 5.31
CA GLN A 363 30.49 -22.02 5.49
C GLN A 363 29.96 -22.70 4.22
N LEU A 364 28.94 -22.12 3.56
CA LEU A 364 28.38 -22.72 2.34
C LEU A 364 29.40 -22.77 1.19
N VAL A 365 30.32 -21.80 1.12
CA VAL A 365 31.44 -21.83 0.16
C VAL A 365 32.44 -22.90 0.56
N GLU A 366 32.83 -23.01 1.84
CA GLU A 366 33.73 -24.04 2.34
C GLU A 366 33.20 -25.48 2.13
N GLU A 367 31.89 -25.66 2.26
CA GLU A 367 31.20 -26.93 2.02
C GLU A 367 30.98 -27.23 0.52
N GLY A 368 31.36 -26.31 -0.38
CA GLY A 368 31.16 -26.45 -1.83
C GLY A 368 29.71 -26.34 -2.30
N LYS A 369 28.81 -25.86 -1.43
CA LYS A 369 27.39 -25.58 -1.76
C LYS A 369 27.20 -24.28 -2.53
N LEU A 370 28.12 -23.35 -2.36
CA LEU A 370 28.22 -22.11 -3.14
C LEU A 370 29.63 -22.01 -3.76
N THR A 371 29.73 -21.50 -4.98
CA THR A 371 31.00 -21.23 -5.66
C THR A 371 31.69 -19.99 -5.10
N GLU A 372 30.87 -18.99 -4.71
CA GLU A 372 31.32 -17.74 -4.09
C GLU A 372 30.20 -17.18 -3.20
N LYS A 373 30.51 -16.21 -2.34
CA LYS A 373 29.51 -15.53 -1.52
C LYS A 373 28.64 -14.63 -2.40
N PRO A 374 27.30 -14.86 -2.45
CA PRO A 374 26.41 -13.97 -3.19
C PRO A 374 26.35 -12.61 -2.50
N ASN A 375 26.24 -11.55 -3.31
CA ASN A 375 25.88 -10.24 -2.78
C ASN A 375 24.36 -10.21 -2.55
N LEU A 376 23.95 -10.20 -1.29
CA LEU A 376 22.55 -10.17 -0.91
C LEU A 376 21.97 -8.75 -0.77
N PHE A 377 22.82 -7.71 -0.84
CA PHE A 377 22.36 -6.34 -0.69
C PHE A 377 21.37 -5.91 -1.76
N GLY A 378 20.31 -5.23 -1.35
CA GLY A 378 19.21 -4.80 -2.22
C GLY A 378 18.28 -5.94 -2.67
N THR A 379 18.55 -7.18 -2.26
CA THR A 379 17.70 -8.33 -2.57
C THR A 379 16.71 -8.62 -1.45
N THR A 380 15.56 -9.19 -1.80
CA THR A 380 14.59 -9.70 -0.82
C THR A 380 14.95 -11.15 -0.50
N GLN A 381 15.14 -11.46 0.78
CA GLN A 381 15.38 -12.82 1.26
C GLN A 381 14.30 -13.23 2.25
N THR A 382 13.98 -14.53 2.26
CA THR A 382 13.04 -15.10 3.22
C THR A 382 13.83 -15.68 4.39
N PHE A 383 13.52 -15.22 5.59
CA PHE A 383 14.04 -15.75 6.84
C PHE A 383 12.94 -16.49 7.62
N MET A 384 13.34 -17.42 8.46
CA MET A 384 12.45 -18.15 9.37
C MET A 384 13.06 -18.16 10.75
N LEU A 385 12.33 -17.71 11.74
CA LEU A 385 12.68 -17.83 13.15
C LEU A 385 11.91 -18.99 13.77
N VAL A 386 12.54 -19.77 14.62
CA VAL A 386 11.88 -20.87 15.35
C VAL A 386 11.72 -20.48 16.81
N LYS A 387 10.48 -20.53 17.28
CA LYS A 387 10.13 -20.34 18.68
C LYS A 387 9.07 -21.36 19.10
N ASP A 388 9.33 -22.01 20.23
CA ASP A 388 8.46 -23.07 20.77
C ASP A 388 8.11 -24.13 19.71
N GLU A 389 9.16 -24.59 18.95
CA GLU A 389 9.06 -25.56 17.84
C GLU A 389 8.23 -25.10 16.62
N VAL A 390 7.76 -23.85 16.59
CA VAL A 390 7.01 -23.27 15.48
C VAL A 390 7.88 -22.35 14.63
N GLU A 391 7.74 -22.47 13.32
CA GLU A 391 8.46 -21.63 12.33
C GLU A 391 7.64 -20.41 11.96
N TYR A 392 8.28 -19.24 12.05
CA TYR A 392 7.71 -17.93 11.71
C TYR A 392 8.51 -17.32 10.57
N GLU A 393 7.86 -17.12 9.43
CA GLU A 393 8.48 -16.62 8.20
C GLU A 393 8.37 -15.10 8.09
N ILE A 394 9.43 -14.47 7.57
CA ILE A 394 9.44 -13.06 7.19
C ILE A 394 10.25 -12.84 5.92
N GLN A 395 9.76 -11.97 5.02
CA GLN A 395 10.52 -11.48 3.88
C GLN A 395 11.16 -10.13 4.20
N VAL A 396 12.45 -10.01 3.91
CA VAL A 396 13.25 -8.84 4.29
C VAL A 396 14.12 -8.39 3.12
N VAL A 397 14.07 -7.09 2.79
CA VAL A 397 15.05 -6.46 1.92
C VAL A 397 16.33 -6.21 2.72
N ILE A 398 17.44 -6.76 2.25
CA ILE A 398 18.73 -6.62 2.94
C ILE A 398 19.34 -5.26 2.60
N THR A 399 19.53 -4.41 3.63
CA THR A 399 20.10 -3.08 3.47
C THR A 399 21.60 -3.06 3.82
N LEU A 400 22.33 -2.17 3.16
CA LEU A 400 23.75 -1.90 3.41
C LEU A 400 23.86 -0.89 4.54
N GLY A 401 24.43 -1.32 5.68
CA GLY A 401 24.97 -0.37 6.64
C GLY A 401 26.11 0.43 6.02
N LYS A 402 26.12 1.76 6.17
CA LYS A 402 27.32 2.52 5.86
C LYS A 402 28.42 2.09 6.82
N ALA A 403 29.50 1.50 6.29
CA ALA A 403 30.75 1.38 7.04
C ALA A 403 31.18 2.80 7.44
N HIS A 404 31.35 3.04 8.73
CA HIS A 404 31.97 4.26 9.26
C HIS A 404 33.49 4.17 9.10
#